data_d5d0fd6645b7c1425c353298cc2233ea
#
_entry.id   d5d0fd6645b7c1425c353298cc2233ea
#
_cell.length_a   1.000
_cell.length_b   1.000
_cell.length_c   1.000
_cell.angle_alpha   90.00
_cell.angle_beta   90.00
_cell.angle_gamma   90.00
#
_symmetry.space_group_name_H-M   'P 1'
#
loop_
_entity.id
_entity.type
_entity.pdbx_description
1 polymer ?
#
loop_
_entity_poly.entity_id
_entity_poly.type
_entity_poly.pdbx_seq_one_letter_code
_entity_poly.pdbx_strand_id
1 'polypeptide(L)'
;TPDLFKLTKGRELGYVTVYQAFERLCRSLQDPLNLCGLSLGGLLALNYAVQHPAQINSLVLIGTPYEIPKRLLKLQNFVFQFMPKSVFQGMGISKKDLIHLSKSMADLDFMKSAEKLLCPALILCGESDKTNMESAERFHKAMKNSRLIIVEGSGHEVNKENPHSLVHLLQCFWTEE
;
A
#
# COMPACT_ATOMS: atom_id res chain seq x y z
N THR A 1 6.68 6.70 -10.33
CA THR A 1 6.71 5.88 -9.09
C THR A 1 8.09 5.99 -8.46
N PRO A 2 8.22 6.42 -7.20
CA PRO A 2 9.53 6.53 -6.56
C PRO A 2 10.10 5.16 -6.21
N ASP A 3 11.42 5.02 -6.31
CA ASP A 3 12.14 3.86 -5.78
C ASP A 3 12.48 4.12 -4.29
N LEU A 4 11.55 3.76 -3.42
CA LEU A 4 11.68 4.03 -1.98
C LEU A 4 12.86 3.29 -1.35
N PHE A 5 13.25 2.13 -1.87
CA PHE A 5 14.41 1.39 -1.34
C PHE A 5 15.72 2.09 -1.67
N LYS A 6 15.83 2.73 -2.85
CA LYS A 6 16.99 3.59 -3.14
C LYS A 6 17.03 4.82 -2.25
N LEU A 7 15.88 5.42 -1.94
CA LEU A 7 15.80 6.59 -1.04
C LEU A 7 16.16 6.26 0.42
N THR A 8 16.12 4.99 0.81
CA THR A 8 16.50 4.52 2.16
C THR A 8 17.89 3.88 2.23
N LYS A 9 18.64 3.88 1.12
CA LYS A 9 19.98 3.25 1.04
C LYS A 9 20.90 3.73 2.17
N GLY A 10 21.55 2.78 2.85
CA GLY A 10 22.45 3.05 3.98
C GLY A 10 21.76 3.20 5.33
N ARG A 11 20.45 3.02 5.40
CA ARG A 11 19.69 2.99 6.66
C ARG A 11 19.14 1.59 6.91
N GLU A 12 18.84 1.29 8.16
CA GLU A 12 18.11 0.06 8.49
C GLU A 12 16.68 0.13 7.90
N LEU A 13 16.33 -0.87 7.09
CA LEU A 13 15.08 -0.87 6.35
C LEU A 13 13.92 -1.35 7.24
N GLY A 14 13.16 -0.41 7.77
CA GLY A 14 11.91 -0.66 8.49
C GLY A 14 10.79 0.23 7.96
N TYR A 15 9.55 -0.05 8.35
CA TYR A 15 8.38 0.73 7.91
C TYR A 15 8.56 2.23 8.15
N VAL A 16 9.01 2.62 9.34
CA VAL A 16 9.24 4.04 9.69
C VAL A 16 10.25 4.69 8.75
N THR A 17 11.36 4.00 8.45
CA THR A 17 12.41 4.53 7.54
C THR A 17 11.87 4.73 6.12
N VAL A 18 11.10 3.75 5.62
CA VAL A 18 10.46 3.83 4.30
C VAL A 18 9.40 4.93 4.28
N TYR A 19 8.58 5.00 5.32
CA TYR A 19 7.56 6.06 5.44
C TYR A 19 8.17 7.45 5.48
N GLN A 20 9.22 7.69 6.25
CA GLN A 20 9.91 8.98 6.29
C GLN A 20 10.51 9.39 4.95
N ALA A 21 11.00 8.41 4.16
CA ALA A 21 11.48 8.69 2.81
C ALA A 21 10.34 9.09 1.87
N PHE A 22 9.21 8.37 1.96
CA PHE A 22 7.99 8.68 1.22
C PHE A 22 7.41 10.03 1.63
N GLU A 23 7.30 10.31 2.93
CA GLU A 23 6.81 11.60 3.46
C GLU A 23 7.64 12.77 2.97
N ARG A 24 8.98 12.68 3.03
CA ARG A 24 9.85 13.75 2.50
C ARG A 24 9.60 14.02 1.03
N LEU A 25 9.39 12.96 0.23
CA LEU A 25 9.05 13.10 -1.18
C LEU A 25 7.71 13.80 -1.36
N CYS A 26 6.65 13.37 -0.67
CA CYS A 26 5.34 13.99 -0.77
C CYS A 26 5.38 15.47 -0.36
N ARG A 27 6.07 15.79 0.72
CA ARG A 27 6.22 17.18 1.19
C ARG A 27 7.03 18.09 0.27
N SER A 28 7.82 17.52 -0.65
CA SER A 28 8.52 18.30 -1.68
C SER A 28 7.62 18.69 -2.87
N LEU A 29 6.42 18.12 -2.95
CA LEU A 29 5.41 18.45 -3.96
C LEU A 29 4.50 19.56 -3.40
N GLN A 30 4.17 20.53 -4.25
CA GLN A 30 3.50 21.77 -3.79
C GLN A 30 1.97 21.65 -3.78
N ASP A 31 1.40 20.88 -4.69
CA ASP A 31 -0.05 20.77 -4.86
C ASP A 31 -0.65 19.63 -4.02
N PRO A 32 -1.96 19.67 -3.73
CA PRO A 32 -2.65 18.52 -3.18
C PRO A 32 -2.44 17.27 -4.02
N LEU A 33 -2.20 16.15 -3.37
CA LEU A 33 -1.71 14.92 -4.01
C LEU A 33 -2.85 13.96 -4.32
N ASN A 34 -2.82 13.37 -5.50
CA ASN A 34 -3.52 12.14 -5.82
C ASN A 34 -2.57 10.98 -5.53
N LEU A 35 -2.81 10.25 -4.45
CA LEU A 35 -1.97 9.13 -4.03
C LEU A 35 -2.57 7.80 -4.48
N CYS A 36 -1.73 6.98 -5.11
CA CYS A 36 -2.10 5.63 -5.49
C CYS A 36 -1.03 4.65 -4.99
N GLY A 37 -1.45 3.62 -4.26
CA GLY A 37 -0.53 2.64 -3.71
C GLY A 37 -1.08 1.22 -3.70
N LEU A 38 -0.21 0.27 -4.07
CA LEU A 38 -0.46 -1.17 -3.99
C LEU A 38 0.22 -1.73 -2.74
N SER A 39 -0.51 -2.51 -1.95
CA SER A 39 0.02 -3.25 -0.80
C SER A 39 0.76 -2.33 0.19
N LEU A 40 2.08 -2.48 0.36
CA LEU A 40 2.92 -1.57 1.16
C LEU A 40 2.79 -0.10 0.68
N GLY A 41 2.74 0.12 -0.63
CA GLY A 41 2.52 1.46 -1.19
C GLY A 41 1.18 2.06 -0.75
N GLY A 42 0.14 1.25 -0.65
CA GLY A 42 -1.16 1.65 -0.12
C GLY A 42 -1.10 2.01 1.37
N LEU A 43 -0.37 1.25 2.19
CA LEU A 43 -0.16 1.57 3.59
C LEU A 43 0.58 2.91 3.78
N LEU A 44 1.59 3.17 2.95
CA LEU A 44 2.33 4.44 2.99
C LEU A 44 1.45 5.63 2.58
N ALA A 45 0.68 5.46 1.50
CA ALA A 45 -0.26 6.47 1.02
C ALA A 45 -1.36 6.77 2.05
N LEU A 46 -1.95 5.73 2.64
CA LEU A 46 -2.95 5.85 3.68
C LEU A 46 -2.39 6.55 4.93
N ASN A 47 -1.20 6.15 5.39
CA ASN A 47 -0.55 6.77 6.55
C ASN A 47 -0.29 8.26 6.30
N TYR A 48 0.17 8.62 5.10
CA TYR A 48 0.39 10.01 4.72
C TYR A 48 -0.93 10.80 4.68
N ALA A 49 -1.98 10.23 4.08
CA ALA A 49 -3.30 10.85 4.03
C ALA A 49 -3.87 11.13 5.43
N VAL A 50 -3.68 10.20 6.37
CA VAL A 50 -4.09 10.35 7.77
C VAL A 50 -3.32 11.48 8.48
N GLN A 51 -2.01 11.60 8.24
CA GLN A 51 -1.18 12.60 8.91
C GLN A 51 -1.26 13.98 8.25
N HIS A 52 -1.56 14.04 6.96
CA HIS A 52 -1.57 15.27 6.17
C HIS A 52 -2.86 15.41 5.32
N PRO A 53 -4.06 15.35 5.92
CA PRO A 53 -5.32 15.27 5.17
C PRO A 53 -5.57 16.48 4.26
N ALA A 54 -5.06 17.67 4.63
CA ALA A 54 -5.19 18.87 3.81
C ALA A 54 -4.32 18.83 2.52
N GLN A 55 -3.38 17.91 2.42
CA GLN A 55 -2.51 17.74 1.25
C GLN A 55 -2.98 16.64 0.31
N ILE A 56 -4.15 16.03 0.57
CA ILE A 56 -4.66 14.92 -0.22
C ILE A 56 -5.89 15.35 -0.99
N ASN A 57 -5.78 15.28 -2.30
CA ASN A 57 -6.92 15.43 -3.20
C ASN A 57 -7.71 14.12 -3.29
N SER A 58 -7.03 13.00 -3.59
CA SER A 58 -7.67 11.68 -3.66
C SER A 58 -6.72 10.55 -3.25
N LEU A 59 -7.29 9.39 -2.91
CA LEU A 59 -6.54 8.22 -2.43
C LEU A 59 -6.99 6.96 -3.16
N VAL A 60 -6.04 6.21 -3.72
CA VAL A 60 -6.29 4.88 -4.31
C VAL A 60 -5.52 3.82 -3.55
N LEU A 61 -6.24 2.86 -2.99
CA LEU A 61 -5.70 1.73 -2.24
C LEU A 61 -5.92 0.43 -3.01
N ILE A 62 -4.85 -0.27 -3.36
CA ILE A 62 -4.91 -1.52 -4.14
C ILE A 62 -4.35 -2.66 -3.29
N GLY A 63 -5.15 -3.68 -3.01
CA GLY A 63 -4.72 -4.84 -2.22
C GLY A 63 -4.02 -4.44 -0.91
N THR A 64 -4.51 -3.39 -0.26
CA THR A 64 -3.89 -2.80 0.93
C THR A 64 -4.44 -3.48 2.19
N PRO A 65 -3.60 -4.06 3.05
CA PRO A 65 -4.06 -4.67 4.29
C PRO A 65 -4.42 -3.59 5.33
N TYR A 66 -5.50 -3.79 6.11
CA TYR A 66 -5.83 -2.90 7.23
C TYR A 66 -5.00 -3.21 8.48
N GLU A 67 -4.67 -4.46 8.65
CA GLU A 67 -3.76 -4.97 9.68
C GLU A 67 -2.89 -6.08 9.08
N ILE A 68 -1.77 -6.35 9.71
CA ILE A 68 -0.90 -7.44 9.29
C ILE A 68 -0.90 -8.51 10.39
N PRO A 69 -1.61 -9.64 10.19
CA PRO A 69 -1.71 -10.66 11.22
C PRO A 69 -0.34 -11.21 11.63
N LYS A 70 0.01 -11.08 12.91
CA LYS A 70 1.33 -11.50 13.45
C LYS A 70 1.65 -12.97 13.13
N ARG A 71 0.63 -13.82 13.07
CA ARG A 71 0.79 -15.24 12.71
C ARG A 71 1.22 -15.40 11.24
N LEU A 72 0.61 -14.63 10.35
CA LEU A 72 0.95 -14.63 8.92
C LEU A 72 2.36 -14.11 8.70
N LEU A 73 2.75 -13.03 9.37
CA LEU A 73 4.11 -12.50 9.32
C LEU A 73 5.16 -13.51 9.82
N LYS A 74 4.87 -14.23 10.89
CA LYS A 74 5.77 -15.28 11.40
C LYS A 74 5.94 -16.40 10.38
N LEU A 75 4.85 -16.86 9.77
CA LEU A 75 4.88 -17.90 8.72
C LEU A 75 5.63 -17.39 7.48
N GLN A 76 5.34 -16.20 7.00
CA GLN A 76 6.02 -15.58 5.86
C GLN A 76 7.53 -15.41 6.12
N ASN A 77 7.91 -14.89 7.30
CA ASN A 77 9.31 -14.74 7.67
C ASN A 77 10.03 -16.09 7.80
N PHE A 78 9.33 -17.14 8.27
CA PHE A 78 9.85 -18.49 8.28
C PHE A 78 10.10 -19.00 6.85
N VAL A 79 9.14 -18.84 5.94
CA VAL A 79 9.31 -19.21 4.52
C VAL A 79 10.47 -18.44 3.90
N PHE A 80 10.59 -17.14 4.15
CA PHE A 80 11.70 -16.32 3.66
C PHE A 80 13.07 -16.85 4.08
N GLN A 81 13.20 -17.50 5.25
CA GLN A 81 14.47 -18.07 5.68
C GLN A 81 14.98 -19.17 4.75
N PHE A 82 14.09 -19.90 4.09
CA PHE A 82 14.44 -20.99 3.18
C PHE A 82 14.53 -20.57 1.70
N MET A 83 14.06 -19.38 1.35
CA MET A 83 14.12 -18.90 -0.02
C MET A 83 15.56 -18.54 -0.44
N PRO A 84 15.96 -18.85 -1.69
CA PRO A 84 17.27 -18.48 -2.22
C PRO A 84 17.49 -16.96 -2.23
N LYS A 85 18.73 -16.54 -2.01
CA LYS A 85 19.09 -15.10 -2.02
C LYS A 85 18.82 -14.43 -3.38
N SER A 86 18.89 -15.17 -4.48
CA SER A 86 18.62 -14.66 -5.83
C SER A 86 17.23 -14.07 -6.00
N VAL A 87 16.22 -14.61 -5.29
CA VAL A 87 14.85 -14.08 -5.34
C VAL A 87 14.80 -12.63 -4.80
N PHE A 88 15.54 -12.36 -3.73
CA PHE A 88 15.57 -11.03 -3.10
C PHE A 88 16.43 -10.04 -3.88
N GLN A 89 17.49 -10.52 -4.56
CA GLN A 89 18.34 -9.68 -5.41
C GLN A 89 17.55 -9.06 -6.56
N GLY A 90 16.63 -9.82 -7.19
CA GLY A 90 15.73 -9.31 -8.22
C GLY A 90 14.79 -8.19 -7.73
N MET A 91 14.55 -8.11 -6.42
CA MET A 91 13.74 -7.07 -5.78
C MET A 91 14.56 -5.86 -5.32
N GLY A 92 15.89 -5.87 -5.47
CA GLY A 92 16.79 -4.79 -5.02
C GLY A 92 16.89 -4.65 -3.50
N ILE A 93 16.47 -5.68 -2.73
CA ILE A 93 16.42 -5.68 -1.27
C ILE A 93 17.12 -6.93 -0.71
N SER A 94 17.80 -6.80 0.44
CA SER A 94 18.34 -7.97 1.10
C SER A 94 17.25 -8.76 1.83
N LYS A 95 17.47 -10.08 1.96
CA LYS A 95 16.58 -10.95 2.74
C LYS A 95 16.39 -10.46 4.18
N LYS A 96 17.48 -10.00 4.81
CA LYS A 96 17.47 -9.46 6.18
C LYS A 96 16.60 -8.22 6.27
N ASP A 97 16.74 -7.31 5.32
CA ASP A 97 16.00 -6.06 5.28
C ASP A 97 14.50 -6.31 5.04
N LEU A 98 14.15 -7.26 4.16
CA LEU A 98 12.76 -7.60 3.92
C LEU A 98 12.08 -8.21 5.17
N ILE A 99 12.78 -9.09 5.89
CA ILE A 99 12.30 -9.66 7.15
C ILE A 99 12.16 -8.56 8.21
N HIS A 100 13.10 -7.63 8.28
CA HIS A 100 13.04 -6.51 9.23
C HIS A 100 11.85 -5.58 8.90
N LEU A 101 11.71 -5.19 7.64
CA LEU A 101 10.57 -4.40 7.15
C LEU A 101 9.23 -5.08 7.50
N SER A 102 9.09 -6.36 7.17
CA SER A 102 7.90 -7.15 7.48
C SER A 102 7.57 -7.13 8.98
N LYS A 103 8.59 -7.36 9.84
CA LYS A 103 8.41 -7.34 11.30
C LYS A 103 7.99 -5.96 11.82
N SER A 104 8.57 -4.88 11.27
CA SER A 104 8.27 -3.51 11.68
C SER A 104 6.85 -3.05 11.34
N MET A 105 6.14 -3.82 10.52
CA MET A 105 4.74 -3.56 10.14
C MET A 105 3.72 -4.29 11.03
N ALA A 106 4.17 -5.15 11.96
CA ALA A 106 3.31 -6.08 12.71
C ALA A 106 2.25 -5.42 13.63
N ASP A 107 2.46 -4.16 13.98
CA ASP A 107 1.58 -3.42 14.90
C ASP A 107 0.87 -2.24 14.21
N LEU A 108 0.92 -2.18 12.87
CA LEU A 108 0.23 -1.16 12.11
C LEU A 108 -1.27 -1.45 12.08
N ASP A 109 -2.06 -0.46 12.49
CA ASP A 109 -3.52 -0.44 12.38
C ASP A 109 -3.96 0.98 12.00
N PHE A 110 -4.57 1.11 10.84
CA PHE A 110 -5.03 2.39 10.31
C PHE A 110 -6.56 2.52 10.29
N MET A 111 -7.33 1.53 10.77
CA MET A 111 -8.79 1.53 10.64
C MET A 111 -9.44 2.76 11.27
N LYS A 112 -9.15 3.02 12.56
CA LYS A 112 -9.72 4.19 13.26
C LYS A 112 -9.33 5.54 12.65
N SER A 113 -8.18 5.57 11.98
CA SER A 113 -7.69 6.79 11.33
C SER A 113 -8.29 6.95 9.94
N ALA A 114 -8.51 5.85 9.22
CA ALA A 114 -9.17 5.83 7.91
C ALA A 114 -10.62 6.37 8.00
N GLU A 115 -11.34 6.12 9.08
CA GLU A 115 -12.70 6.66 9.33
C GLU A 115 -12.77 8.19 9.29
N LYS A 116 -11.66 8.87 9.56
CA LYS A 116 -11.58 10.35 9.60
C LYS A 116 -11.24 10.97 8.26
N LEU A 117 -10.85 10.16 7.26
CA LEU A 117 -10.52 10.66 5.93
C LEU A 117 -11.78 11.08 5.18
N LEU A 118 -11.73 12.30 4.63
CA LEU A 118 -12.82 12.90 3.88
C LEU A 118 -12.52 13.01 2.38
N CYS A 119 -11.27 12.80 1.98
CA CYS A 119 -10.91 12.82 0.55
C CYS A 119 -11.63 11.68 -0.20
N PRO A 120 -11.94 11.87 -1.48
CA PRO A 120 -12.40 10.79 -2.34
C PRO A 120 -11.41 9.63 -2.31
N ALA A 121 -11.93 8.40 -2.25
CA ALA A 121 -11.08 7.21 -2.23
C ALA A 121 -11.59 6.12 -3.16
N LEU A 122 -10.66 5.48 -3.87
CA LEU A 122 -10.91 4.28 -4.65
C LEU A 122 -10.18 3.10 -4.02
N ILE A 123 -10.93 2.08 -3.67
CA ILE A 123 -10.39 0.86 -3.07
C ILE A 123 -10.50 -0.26 -4.10
N LEU A 124 -9.37 -0.83 -4.48
CA LEU A 124 -9.28 -1.89 -5.48
C LEU A 124 -8.75 -3.17 -4.84
N CYS A 125 -9.37 -4.29 -5.17
CA CYS A 125 -8.89 -5.61 -4.78
C CYS A 125 -9.04 -6.57 -5.96
N GLY A 126 -8.02 -7.35 -6.26
CA GLY A 126 -8.15 -8.40 -7.28
C GLY A 126 -9.10 -9.49 -6.80
N GLU A 127 -9.89 -10.04 -7.70
CA GLU A 127 -10.89 -11.09 -7.43
C GLU A 127 -10.29 -12.30 -6.70
N SER A 128 -9.05 -12.66 -7.04
CA SER A 128 -8.32 -13.78 -6.46
C SER A 128 -7.46 -13.40 -5.24
N ASP A 129 -7.39 -12.12 -4.86
CA ASP A 129 -6.65 -11.65 -3.66
C ASP A 129 -7.48 -11.85 -2.39
N LYS A 130 -7.73 -13.10 -2.04
CA LYS A 130 -8.54 -13.46 -0.85
C LYS A 130 -7.94 -12.97 0.46
N THR A 131 -6.64 -12.71 0.48
CA THR A 131 -5.95 -12.22 1.68
C THR A 131 -6.35 -10.79 2.03
N ASN A 132 -6.54 -9.95 1.01
CA ASN A 132 -6.85 -8.52 1.21
C ASN A 132 -8.31 -8.16 0.94
N MET A 133 -9.15 -9.10 0.52
CA MET A 133 -10.57 -8.86 0.27
C MET A 133 -11.28 -8.28 1.50
N GLU A 134 -11.12 -8.91 2.66
CA GLU A 134 -11.69 -8.42 3.91
C GLU A 134 -11.17 -7.00 4.25
N SER A 135 -9.90 -6.74 3.97
CA SER A 135 -9.32 -5.41 4.19
C SER A 135 -9.97 -4.35 3.30
N ALA A 136 -10.18 -4.66 2.03
CA ALA A 136 -10.82 -3.77 1.07
C ALA A 136 -12.26 -3.44 1.49
N GLU A 137 -13.04 -4.43 1.89
CA GLU A 137 -14.41 -4.26 2.38
C GLU A 137 -14.45 -3.40 3.67
N ARG A 138 -13.54 -3.64 4.60
CA ARG A 138 -13.45 -2.87 5.85
C ARG A 138 -13.08 -1.42 5.60
N PHE A 139 -12.10 -1.14 4.73
CA PHE A 139 -11.77 0.23 4.35
C PHE A 139 -12.95 0.93 3.69
N HIS A 140 -13.64 0.26 2.76
CA HIS A 140 -14.83 0.84 2.13
C HIS A 140 -15.92 1.18 3.13
N LYS A 141 -16.15 0.30 4.10
CA LYS A 141 -17.15 0.55 5.17
C LYS A 141 -16.74 1.70 6.09
N ALA A 142 -15.43 1.88 6.34
CA ALA A 142 -14.90 2.91 7.22
C ALA A 142 -14.80 4.29 6.56
N MET A 143 -14.42 4.34 5.29
CA MET A 143 -14.16 5.58 4.55
C MET A 143 -15.44 6.03 3.84
N LYS A 144 -16.07 7.11 4.32
CA LYS A 144 -17.39 7.58 3.86
C LYS A 144 -17.44 7.93 2.37
N ASN A 145 -16.37 8.52 1.84
CA ASN A 145 -16.26 8.95 0.43
C ASN A 145 -15.46 7.95 -0.39
N SER A 146 -15.73 6.66 -0.25
CA SER A 146 -15.00 5.63 -0.97
C SER A 146 -15.88 4.82 -1.92
N ARG A 147 -15.24 4.31 -2.98
CA ARG A 147 -15.81 3.28 -3.87
C ARG A 147 -14.93 2.03 -3.75
N LEU A 148 -15.55 0.86 -3.73
CA LEU A 148 -14.88 -0.43 -3.78
C LEU A 148 -15.13 -1.08 -5.13
N ILE A 149 -14.07 -1.50 -5.81
CA ILE A 149 -14.15 -2.25 -7.06
C ILE A 149 -13.30 -3.51 -6.96
N ILE A 150 -13.89 -4.65 -7.26
CA ILE A 150 -13.21 -5.92 -7.40
C ILE A 150 -12.76 -6.06 -8.85
N VAL A 151 -11.46 -6.22 -9.07
CA VAL A 151 -10.88 -6.31 -10.41
C VAL A 151 -10.86 -7.77 -10.84
N GLU A 152 -11.75 -8.09 -11.78
CA GLU A 152 -11.91 -9.44 -12.32
C GLU A 152 -10.62 -9.96 -12.97
N GLY A 153 -10.39 -11.27 -12.86
CA GLY A 153 -9.24 -11.94 -13.47
C GLY A 153 -7.89 -11.53 -12.92
N SER A 154 -7.83 -10.88 -11.77
CA SER A 154 -6.56 -10.49 -11.13
C SER A 154 -6.45 -10.97 -9.69
N GLY A 155 -5.22 -11.16 -9.23
CA GLY A 155 -4.86 -11.41 -7.86
C GLY A 155 -4.29 -10.17 -7.18
N HIS A 156 -3.23 -10.35 -6.38
CA HIS A 156 -2.66 -9.28 -5.59
C HIS A 156 -1.98 -8.16 -6.42
N GLU A 157 -1.27 -8.54 -7.48
CA GLU A 157 -0.51 -7.62 -8.32
C GLU A 157 -1.37 -7.11 -9.51
N VAL A 158 -2.50 -6.45 -9.21
CA VAL A 158 -3.43 -5.92 -10.23
C VAL A 158 -2.72 -5.13 -11.33
N ASN A 159 -1.67 -4.39 -10.98
CA ASN A 159 -0.87 -3.61 -11.92
C ASN A 159 -0.08 -4.45 -12.92
N LYS A 160 0.15 -5.72 -12.66
CA LYS A 160 0.81 -6.66 -13.57
C LYS A 160 -0.18 -7.61 -14.24
N GLU A 161 -1.17 -8.04 -13.48
CA GLU A 161 -2.11 -9.08 -13.89
C GLU A 161 -3.25 -8.52 -14.77
N ASN A 162 -3.71 -7.30 -14.48
CA ASN A 162 -4.73 -6.60 -15.30
C ASN A 162 -4.46 -5.10 -15.42
N PRO A 163 -3.34 -4.68 -16.07
CA PRO A 163 -2.96 -3.27 -16.16
C PRO A 163 -3.95 -2.43 -16.95
N HIS A 164 -4.62 -2.99 -17.95
CA HIS A 164 -5.61 -2.25 -18.76
C HIS A 164 -6.83 -1.84 -17.94
N SER A 165 -7.40 -2.77 -17.16
CA SER A 165 -8.50 -2.46 -16.26
C SER A 165 -8.10 -1.46 -15.20
N LEU A 166 -6.90 -1.61 -14.63
CA LEU A 166 -6.39 -0.66 -13.64
C LEU A 166 -6.28 0.76 -14.20
N VAL A 167 -5.69 0.93 -15.39
CA VAL A 167 -5.56 2.25 -16.03
C VAL A 167 -6.94 2.86 -16.28
N HIS A 168 -7.88 2.08 -16.80
CA HIS A 168 -9.25 2.55 -17.05
C HIS A 168 -9.93 3.02 -15.75
N LEU A 169 -9.86 2.24 -14.68
CA LEU A 169 -10.45 2.57 -13.38
C LEU A 169 -9.83 3.85 -12.78
N LEU A 170 -8.52 4.00 -12.88
CA LEU A 170 -7.82 5.21 -12.42
C LEU A 170 -8.21 6.44 -13.24
N GLN A 171 -8.31 6.31 -14.56
CA GLN A 171 -8.75 7.39 -15.43
C GLN A 171 -10.18 7.82 -15.10
N CYS A 172 -11.13 6.88 -15.02
CA CYS A 172 -12.50 7.19 -14.62
C CYS A 172 -12.55 7.90 -13.26
N PHE A 173 -11.85 7.37 -12.26
CA PHE A 173 -11.85 7.94 -10.92
C PHE A 173 -11.32 9.38 -10.88
N TRP A 174 -10.24 9.69 -11.62
CA TRP A 174 -9.63 11.04 -11.61
C TRP A 174 -10.24 12.02 -12.62
N THR A 175 -11.11 11.58 -13.54
CA THR A 175 -11.80 12.46 -14.49
C THR A 175 -13.23 12.79 -14.06
N GLU A 176 -13.81 12.02 -13.14
CA GLU A 176 -15.15 12.26 -12.58
C GLU A 176 -15.13 13.27 -11.41
N GLU A 177 -13.94 13.69 -10.97
CA GLU A 177 -13.71 14.74 -9.99
C GLU A 177 -13.53 16.10 -10.70
#